data_88a4baa9bfe3462d1d1e81b9878d99b1
#
_entry.id   88a4baa9bfe3462d1d1e81b9878d99b1
#
_cell.length_a   1.000
_cell.length_b   1.000
_cell.length_c   1.000
_cell.angle_alpha   90.00
_cell.angle_beta   90.00
_cell.angle_gamma   90.00
#
_symmetry.space_group_name_H-M   'P 1'
#
loop_
_entity.id
_entity.type
_entity.pdbx_description
1 polymer ?
#
loop_
_entity_poly.entity_id
_entity_poly.type
_entity_poly.pdbx_seq_one_letter_code
_entity_poly.pdbx_strand_id
1 'polypeptide(L)'
;MTEHAVGRVGAADLDELLPLMRSYCDFYGVSPTDADLLALARSLIDDPEREGVQLLARDESLAVGFATLYWSWSTADAARIGVMNDLFVAEHARGQGVAERLIEGCRAECVRRGARRLTWQTAPDNHRAQAVYDRVGATREQWIDYWLPC
;
A
#
# COMPACT_ATOMS: atom_id res chain seq x y z
N MET A 1 2.08 7.84 23.48
CA MET A 1 1.55 7.46 22.15
C MET A 1 2.67 7.63 21.13
N THR A 2 3.11 6.56 20.53
CA THR A 2 4.18 6.62 19.52
C THR A 2 3.59 7.20 18.23
N GLU A 3 4.16 8.28 17.73
CA GLU A 3 3.73 8.87 16.48
C GLU A 3 4.52 8.23 15.34
N HIS A 4 3.81 7.51 14.46
CA HIS A 4 4.44 6.87 13.31
C HIS A 4 4.49 7.86 12.15
N ALA A 5 5.70 8.17 11.69
CA ALA A 5 5.90 9.02 10.52
C ALA A 5 5.66 8.20 9.24
N VAL A 6 4.90 8.76 8.32
CA VAL A 6 4.66 8.16 6.99
C VAL A 6 5.22 9.09 5.92
N GLY A 7 6.02 8.55 5.00
CA GLY A 7 6.60 9.31 3.91
C GLY A 7 6.82 8.45 2.67
N ARG A 8 7.06 9.10 1.53
CA ARG A 8 7.38 8.41 0.28
C ARG A 8 8.72 7.68 0.39
N VAL A 9 8.75 6.47 -0.16
CA VAL A 9 9.98 5.70 -0.34
C VAL A 9 10.87 6.39 -1.38
N GLY A 10 12.13 6.61 -1.03
CA GLY A 10 13.19 7.01 -1.93
C GLY A 10 14.24 5.92 -2.07
N ALA A 11 15.23 6.14 -2.93
CA ALA A 11 16.30 5.17 -3.18
C ALA A 11 17.07 4.76 -1.90
N ALA A 12 17.21 5.70 -0.95
CA ALA A 12 17.88 5.46 0.33
C ALA A 12 17.09 4.55 1.28
N ASP A 13 15.79 4.32 1.02
CA ASP A 13 14.92 3.54 1.89
C ASP A 13 14.81 2.07 1.45
N LEU A 14 15.36 1.70 0.30
CA LEU A 14 15.15 0.37 -0.31
C LEU A 14 15.63 -0.78 0.57
N ASP A 15 16.73 -0.60 1.31
CA ASP A 15 17.25 -1.63 2.21
C ASP A 15 16.30 -1.92 3.38
N GLU A 16 15.50 -0.95 3.80
CA GLU A 16 14.50 -1.11 4.84
C GLU A 16 13.15 -1.57 4.28
N LEU A 17 12.82 -1.17 3.07
CA LEU A 17 11.57 -1.55 2.41
C LEU A 17 11.57 -3.03 2.01
N LEU A 18 12.66 -3.53 1.46
CA LEU A 18 12.73 -4.90 0.93
C LEU A 18 12.34 -5.98 1.94
N PRO A 19 12.82 -5.97 3.19
CA PRO A 19 12.38 -6.94 4.19
C PRO A 19 10.87 -6.91 4.45
N LEU A 20 10.25 -5.73 4.41
CA LEU A 20 8.80 -5.58 4.59
C LEU A 20 8.04 -6.15 3.37
N MET A 21 8.52 -5.91 2.17
CA MET A 21 7.95 -6.51 0.95
C MET A 21 8.08 -8.03 0.97
N ARG A 22 9.18 -8.56 1.47
CA ARG A 22 9.38 -9.99 1.69
C ARG A 22 8.34 -10.57 2.64
N SER A 23 8.15 -9.94 3.79
CA SER A 23 7.17 -10.38 4.79
C SER A 23 5.74 -10.35 4.22
N TYR A 24 5.42 -9.36 3.41
CA TYR A 24 4.15 -9.30 2.68
C TYR A 24 3.99 -10.49 1.73
N CYS A 25 5.01 -10.80 0.94
CA CYS A 25 5.00 -11.94 0.03
C CYS A 25 4.88 -13.27 0.76
N ASP A 26 5.58 -13.43 1.88
CA ASP A 26 5.49 -14.62 2.73
C ASP A 26 4.07 -14.83 3.27
N PHE A 27 3.40 -13.77 3.65
CA PHE A 27 2.00 -13.82 4.10
C PHE A 27 1.08 -14.39 3.02
N TYR A 28 1.32 -14.06 1.75
CA TYR A 28 0.55 -14.55 0.61
C TYR A 28 1.11 -15.84 -0.01
N GLY A 29 2.19 -16.40 0.53
CA GLY A 29 2.78 -17.64 0.05
C GLY A 29 3.41 -17.55 -1.34
N VAL A 30 3.92 -16.37 -1.71
CA VAL A 30 4.56 -16.11 -2.99
C VAL A 30 6.03 -15.71 -2.80
N SER A 31 6.87 -15.94 -3.80
CA SER A 31 8.33 -15.77 -3.68
C SER A 31 8.95 -15.08 -4.91
N PRO A 32 8.54 -13.85 -5.25
CA PRO A 32 9.25 -13.09 -6.27
C PRO A 32 10.71 -12.84 -5.82
N THR A 33 11.61 -12.65 -6.76
CA THR A 33 13.02 -12.41 -6.43
C THR A 33 13.20 -11.02 -5.82
N ASP A 34 14.27 -10.84 -5.04
CA ASP A 34 14.64 -9.52 -4.51
C ASP A 34 14.87 -8.52 -5.64
N ALA A 35 15.49 -8.97 -6.73
CA ALA A 35 15.74 -8.13 -7.91
C ALA A 35 14.42 -7.62 -8.52
N ASP A 36 13.39 -8.46 -8.62
CA ASP A 36 12.08 -8.08 -9.16
C ASP A 36 11.35 -7.12 -8.23
N LEU A 37 11.38 -7.36 -6.92
CA LEU A 37 10.79 -6.46 -5.92
C LEU A 37 11.47 -5.08 -5.94
N LEU A 38 12.78 -5.04 -6.02
CA LEU A 38 13.54 -3.79 -6.12
C LEU A 38 13.30 -3.06 -7.45
N ALA A 39 13.16 -3.80 -8.55
CA ALA A 39 12.84 -3.21 -9.85
C ALA A 39 11.46 -2.55 -9.83
N LEU A 40 10.48 -3.19 -9.21
CA LEU A 40 9.15 -2.61 -8.99
C LEU A 40 9.26 -1.30 -8.19
N ALA A 41 9.94 -1.33 -7.06
CA ALA A 41 10.10 -0.15 -6.20
C ALA A 41 10.79 1.00 -6.93
N ARG A 42 11.86 0.71 -7.68
CA ARG A 42 12.57 1.72 -8.48
C ARG A 42 11.71 2.35 -9.57
N SER A 43 10.85 1.56 -10.21
CA SER A 43 9.92 2.09 -11.22
C SER A 43 9.01 3.17 -10.66
N LEU A 44 8.53 3.00 -9.42
CA LEU A 44 7.68 3.99 -8.75
C LEU A 44 8.50 5.23 -8.32
N ILE A 45 9.73 5.02 -7.86
CA ILE A 45 10.62 6.14 -7.50
C ILE A 45 10.96 6.98 -8.72
N ASP A 46 11.22 6.35 -9.87
CA ASP A 46 11.64 7.03 -11.10
C ASP A 46 10.51 7.84 -11.75
N ASP A 47 9.27 7.37 -11.68
CA ASP A 47 8.12 8.06 -12.30
C ASP A 47 6.87 8.00 -11.41
N PRO A 48 6.88 8.68 -10.25
CA PRO A 48 5.76 8.63 -9.30
C PRO A 48 4.46 9.26 -9.83
N GLU A 49 4.55 10.18 -10.78
CA GLU A 49 3.37 10.83 -11.36
C GLU A 49 2.59 9.90 -12.29
N ARG A 50 3.27 8.98 -12.94
CA ARG A 50 2.67 8.06 -13.89
C ARG A 50 2.39 6.69 -13.30
N GLU A 51 3.34 6.13 -12.54
CA GLU A 51 3.28 4.76 -12.04
C GLU A 51 2.55 4.66 -10.69
N GLY A 52 2.93 5.49 -9.74
CA GLY A 52 2.43 5.46 -8.38
C GLY A 52 3.51 5.74 -7.37
N VAL A 53 3.23 5.47 -6.11
CA VAL A 53 4.17 5.70 -5.01
C VAL A 53 4.14 4.54 -4.02
N GLN A 54 5.25 4.31 -3.33
CA GLN A 54 5.25 3.52 -2.11
C GLN A 54 5.44 4.45 -0.91
N LEU A 55 4.73 4.15 0.17
CA LEU A 55 4.84 4.85 1.44
C LEU A 55 5.46 3.92 2.48
N LEU A 56 6.30 4.49 3.32
CA LEU A 56 6.96 3.78 4.41
C LEU A 56 6.54 4.42 5.73
N ALA A 57 6.11 3.59 6.67
CA ALA A 57 5.80 4.01 8.03
C ALA A 57 6.98 3.65 8.94
N ARG A 58 7.37 4.61 9.79
CA ARG A 58 8.46 4.43 10.75
C ARG A 58 7.96 4.66 12.17
N ASP A 59 8.44 3.84 13.07
CA ASP A 59 8.40 4.06 14.52
C ASP A 59 9.78 4.53 14.92
N GLU A 60 9.91 5.82 15.26
CA GLU A 60 11.20 6.49 15.39
C GLU A 60 12.03 6.34 14.09
N SER A 61 13.10 5.56 14.10
CA SER A 61 13.95 5.31 12.93
C SER A 61 13.67 3.96 12.25
N LEU A 62 12.84 3.09 12.85
CA LEU A 62 12.60 1.74 12.37
C LEU A 62 11.42 1.70 11.40
N ALA A 63 11.63 1.16 10.21
CA ALA A 63 10.55 0.91 9.26
C ALA A 63 9.66 -0.24 9.77
N VAL A 64 8.36 0.03 9.93
CA VAL A 64 7.41 -0.91 10.53
C VAL A 64 6.23 -1.27 9.63
N GLY A 65 6.10 -0.62 8.49
CA GLY A 65 5.03 -0.90 7.55
C GLY A 65 5.21 -0.16 6.23
N PHE A 66 4.49 -0.61 5.21
CA PHE A 66 4.49 0.05 3.91
C PHE A 66 3.14 -0.08 3.21
N ALA A 67 2.91 0.78 2.24
CA ALA A 67 1.81 0.69 1.30
C ALA A 67 2.33 0.92 -0.11
N THR A 68 1.74 0.23 -1.09
CA THR A 68 2.02 0.43 -2.51
C THR A 68 0.76 0.97 -3.18
N LEU A 69 0.86 2.14 -3.78
CA LEU A 69 -0.21 2.85 -4.45
C LEU A 69 0.11 2.98 -5.94
N TYR A 70 -0.76 2.44 -6.79
CA TYR A 70 -0.64 2.57 -8.24
C TYR A 70 -1.70 3.51 -8.79
N TRP A 71 -1.37 4.27 -9.82
CA TRP A 71 -2.33 5.07 -10.55
C TRP A 71 -3.01 4.23 -11.63
N SER A 72 -4.32 4.36 -11.74
CA SER A 72 -5.12 3.72 -12.77
C SER A 72 -6.15 4.71 -13.33
N TRP A 73 -6.88 4.27 -14.33
CA TRP A 73 -8.03 4.99 -14.88
C TRP A 73 -9.31 4.23 -14.56
N SER A 74 -10.35 4.96 -14.21
CA SER A 74 -11.70 4.41 -14.09
C SER A 74 -12.59 5.02 -15.16
N THR A 75 -13.13 4.19 -16.04
CA THR A 75 -14.09 4.66 -17.06
C THR A 75 -15.37 5.17 -16.41
N ALA A 76 -15.83 4.50 -15.35
CA ALA A 76 -17.05 4.89 -14.64
C ALA A 76 -16.92 6.27 -13.97
N ASP A 77 -15.74 6.60 -13.48
CA ASP A 77 -15.45 7.91 -12.89
C ASP A 77 -14.99 8.93 -13.95
N ALA A 78 -14.63 8.47 -15.14
CA ALA A 78 -13.97 9.24 -16.19
C ALA A 78 -12.74 10.01 -15.66
N ALA A 79 -11.95 9.35 -14.80
CA ALA A 79 -10.88 9.99 -14.04
C ALA A 79 -9.80 8.99 -13.62
N ARG A 80 -8.68 9.54 -13.15
CA ARG A 80 -7.67 8.76 -12.43
C ARG A 80 -8.21 8.29 -11.09
N ILE A 81 -7.80 7.09 -10.70
CA ILE A 81 -8.02 6.54 -9.36
C ILE A 81 -6.70 6.03 -8.82
N GLY A 82 -6.60 5.96 -7.49
CA GLY A 82 -5.49 5.28 -6.82
C GLY A 82 -5.91 3.87 -6.41
N VAL A 83 -5.04 2.90 -6.65
CA VAL A 83 -5.21 1.51 -6.21
C VAL A 83 -4.14 1.21 -5.17
N MET A 84 -4.55 1.06 -3.91
CA MET A 84 -3.63 0.60 -2.85
C MET A 84 -3.50 -0.92 -2.99
N ASN A 85 -2.46 -1.33 -3.72
CA ASN A 85 -2.24 -2.74 -4.05
C ASN A 85 -1.72 -3.53 -2.85
N ASP A 86 -0.89 -2.91 -2.02
CA ASP A 86 -0.29 -3.52 -0.84
C ASP A 86 -0.50 -2.62 0.37
N LEU A 87 -0.81 -3.24 1.50
CA LEU A 87 -0.81 -2.61 2.82
C LEU A 87 -0.29 -3.64 3.81
N PHE A 88 0.84 -3.37 4.43
CA PHE A 88 1.49 -4.28 5.36
C PHE A 88 2.02 -3.55 6.57
N VAL A 89 1.79 -4.13 7.74
CA VAL A 89 2.35 -3.67 9.01
C VAL A 89 3.04 -4.85 9.68
N ALA A 90 4.29 -4.66 10.09
CA ALA A 90 5.05 -5.66 10.82
C ALA A 90 4.30 -6.11 12.08
N GLU A 91 4.37 -7.39 12.40
CA GLU A 91 3.55 -7.99 13.47
C GLU A 91 3.70 -7.24 14.81
N HIS A 92 4.93 -6.88 15.18
CA HIS A 92 5.21 -6.18 16.43
C HIS A 92 4.65 -4.75 16.50
N ALA A 93 4.29 -4.16 15.36
CA ALA A 93 3.75 -2.80 15.27
C ALA A 93 2.24 -2.76 15.00
N ARG A 94 1.58 -3.91 14.95
CA ARG A 94 0.13 -3.99 14.72
C ARG A 94 -0.66 -3.51 15.95
N GLY A 95 -1.88 -3.03 15.69
CA GLY A 95 -2.76 -2.53 16.75
C GLY A 95 -2.36 -1.15 17.28
N GLN A 96 -1.48 -0.42 16.59
CA GLN A 96 -0.97 0.89 16.98
C GLN A 96 -1.35 2.02 16.01
N GLY A 97 -2.27 1.75 15.09
CA GLY A 97 -2.76 2.75 14.13
C GLY A 97 -1.86 2.96 12.90
N VAL A 98 -0.86 2.11 12.67
CA VAL A 98 0.06 2.23 11.52
C VAL A 98 -0.67 2.06 10.20
N ALA A 99 -1.56 1.06 10.10
CA ALA A 99 -2.34 0.83 8.89
C ALA A 99 -3.22 2.02 8.54
N GLU A 100 -3.90 2.60 9.51
CA GLU A 100 -4.74 3.79 9.33
C GLU A 100 -3.93 4.99 8.81
N ARG A 101 -2.72 5.18 9.33
CA ARG A 101 -1.83 6.24 8.87
C ARG A 101 -1.33 6.01 7.44
N LEU A 102 -1.04 4.78 7.07
CA LEU A 102 -0.66 4.43 5.68
C LEU A 102 -1.84 4.65 4.72
N ILE A 103 -3.05 4.27 5.11
CA ILE A 103 -4.26 4.51 4.30
C ILE A 103 -4.47 6.02 4.11
N GLU A 104 -4.36 6.81 5.18
CA GLU A 104 -4.50 8.26 5.09
C GLU A 104 -3.39 8.89 4.23
N GLY A 105 -2.17 8.36 4.30
CA GLY A 105 -1.07 8.75 3.42
C GLY A 105 -1.37 8.49 1.95
N CYS A 106 -1.92 7.33 1.63
CA CYS A 106 -2.37 6.99 0.27
C CYS A 106 -3.50 7.90 -0.19
N ARG A 107 -4.44 8.21 0.70
CA ARG A 107 -5.54 9.15 0.40
C ARG A 107 -5.01 10.55 0.09
N ALA A 108 -4.07 11.04 0.88
CA ALA A 108 -3.43 12.34 0.65
C ALA A 108 -2.70 12.38 -0.70
N GLU A 109 -2.03 11.29 -1.09
CA GLU A 109 -1.42 11.16 -2.41
C GLU A 109 -2.46 11.23 -3.54
N CYS A 110 -3.60 10.56 -3.37
CA CYS A 110 -4.71 10.63 -4.31
C CYS A 110 -5.24 12.06 -4.47
N VAL A 111 -5.45 12.77 -3.38
CA VAL A 111 -5.91 14.17 -3.39
C VAL A 111 -4.92 15.04 -4.14
N ARG A 112 -3.63 14.93 -3.85
CA ARG A 112 -2.59 15.72 -4.51
C ARG A 112 -2.49 15.41 -5.99
N ARG A 113 -2.63 14.14 -6.40
CA ARG A 113 -2.58 13.69 -7.79
C ARG A 113 -3.84 14.06 -8.58
N GLY A 114 -4.93 14.44 -7.90
CA GLY A 114 -6.23 14.67 -8.52
C GLY A 114 -7.00 13.39 -8.85
N ALA A 115 -6.66 12.28 -8.19
CA ALA A 115 -7.40 11.04 -8.33
C ALA A 115 -8.77 11.13 -7.65
N ARG A 116 -9.79 10.54 -8.27
CA ARG A 116 -11.17 10.63 -7.81
C ARG A 116 -11.41 9.85 -6.52
N ARG A 117 -10.73 8.71 -6.37
CA ARG A 117 -10.88 7.84 -5.19
C ARG A 117 -9.66 6.95 -4.99
N LEU A 118 -9.56 6.40 -3.80
CA LEU A 118 -8.65 5.34 -3.41
C LEU A 118 -9.45 4.04 -3.27
N THR A 119 -8.99 2.97 -3.90
CA THR A 119 -9.63 1.65 -3.82
C THR A 119 -8.61 0.58 -3.45
N TRP A 120 -9.07 -0.50 -2.83
CA TRP A 120 -8.26 -1.67 -2.51
C TRP A 120 -9.14 -2.88 -2.25
N GLN A 121 -8.53 -4.05 -2.15
CA GLN A 121 -9.18 -5.32 -1.93
C GLN A 121 -8.58 -6.03 -0.72
N THR A 122 -9.34 -6.92 -0.12
CA THR A 122 -8.88 -7.85 0.90
C THR A 122 -9.64 -9.17 0.78
N ALA A 123 -9.09 -10.23 1.36
CA ALA A 123 -9.77 -11.52 1.38
C ALA A 123 -11.06 -11.46 2.23
N PRO A 124 -12.12 -12.18 1.83
CA PRO A 124 -13.40 -12.15 2.56
C PRO A 124 -13.30 -12.64 4.01
N ASP A 125 -12.31 -13.46 4.33
CA ASP A 125 -12.07 -14.00 5.67
C ASP A 125 -11.03 -13.20 6.47
N ASN A 126 -10.46 -12.13 5.90
CA ASN A 126 -9.52 -11.26 6.61
C ASN A 126 -10.28 -10.22 7.46
N HIS A 127 -10.91 -10.70 8.52
CA HIS A 127 -11.75 -9.86 9.39
C HIS A 127 -10.94 -8.78 10.13
N ARG A 128 -9.68 -9.04 10.41
CA ARG A 128 -8.79 -8.07 11.06
C ARG A 128 -8.55 -6.85 10.18
N ALA A 129 -8.21 -7.07 8.90
CA ALA A 129 -8.05 -5.98 7.93
C ALA A 129 -9.37 -5.22 7.71
N GLN A 130 -10.47 -5.96 7.57
CA GLN A 130 -11.79 -5.35 7.39
C GLN A 130 -12.18 -4.43 8.55
N ALA A 131 -11.85 -4.80 9.80
CA ALA A 131 -12.08 -3.94 10.96
C ALA A 131 -11.33 -2.62 10.87
N VAL A 132 -10.09 -2.63 10.37
CA VAL A 132 -9.31 -1.40 10.11
C VAL A 132 -10.01 -0.54 9.06
N TYR A 133 -10.45 -1.14 7.96
CA TYR A 133 -11.09 -0.43 6.85
C TYR A 133 -12.43 0.19 7.26
N ASP A 134 -13.20 -0.51 8.08
CA ASP A 134 -14.45 0.02 8.64
C ASP A 134 -14.17 1.23 9.56
N ARG A 135 -13.09 1.19 10.37
CA ARG A 135 -12.71 2.31 11.24
C ARG A 135 -12.29 3.56 10.47
N VAL A 136 -11.64 3.43 9.33
CA VAL A 136 -11.29 4.59 8.50
C VAL A 136 -12.48 5.12 7.68
N GLY A 137 -13.64 4.49 7.77
CA GLY A 137 -14.85 4.91 7.08
C GLY A 137 -14.93 4.49 5.62
N ALA A 138 -14.18 3.47 5.21
CA ALA A 138 -14.22 2.97 3.84
C ALA A 138 -15.56 2.28 3.54
N THR A 139 -16.04 2.44 2.31
CA THR A 139 -17.24 1.78 1.82
C THR A 139 -16.90 0.39 1.30
N ARG A 140 -17.62 -0.63 1.77
CA ARG A 140 -17.43 -2.01 1.34
C ARG A 140 -18.26 -2.29 0.08
N GLU A 141 -17.63 -2.89 -0.92
CA GLU A 141 -18.29 -3.39 -2.13
C GLU A 141 -17.93 -4.85 -2.34
N GLN A 142 -18.78 -5.58 -3.07
CA GLN A 142 -18.53 -6.99 -3.39
C GLN A 142 -18.33 -7.15 -4.89
N TRP A 143 -17.18 -7.71 -5.25
CA TRP A 143 -16.82 -8.05 -6.61
C TRP A 143 -16.24 -9.46 -6.64
N ILE A 144 -16.34 -10.13 -7.79
CA ILE A 144 -15.67 -11.41 -8.03
C ILE A 144 -14.51 -11.14 -8.95
N ASP A 145 -13.30 -11.48 -8.50
CA ASP A 145 -12.07 -11.31 -9.27
C ASP A 145 -11.83 -12.52 -10.17
N TYR A 146 -11.42 -12.26 -11.39
CA TYR A 146 -10.96 -13.26 -12.35
C TYR A 146 -9.56 -12.88 -12.81
N TRP A 147 -8.73 -13.89 -13.08
CA TRP A 147 -7.40 -13.67 -13.62
C TRP A 147 -7.01 -14.76 -14.62
N LEU A 148 -6.12 -14.44 -15.52
CA LEU A 148 -5.51 -15.37 -16.46
C LEU A 148 -3.99 -15.16 -16.44
N PRO A 149 -3.18 -16.23 -16.51
CA PRO A 149 -1.74 -16.06 -16.70
C PRO A 149 -1.44 -15.51 -18.08
N CYS A 150 -0.39 -14.68 -18.18
CA CYS A 150 0.06 -14.11 -19.45
C CYS A 150 1.45 -14.59 -19.85
#